data_54367d603bfdbfb18a0ff733637755a1
#
_entry.id   54367d603bfdbfb18a0ff733637755a1
#
_cell.length_a   1.000
_cell.length_b   1.000
_cell.length_c   1.000
_cell.angle_alpha   90.00
_cell.angle_beta   90.00
_cell.angle_gamma   90.00
#
_symmetry.space_group_name_H-M   'P 1'
#
loop_
_entity.id
_entity.type
_entity.pdbx_description
1 polymer ?
#
loop_
_entity_poly.entity_id
_entity_poly.type
_entity_poly.pdbx_seq_one_letter_code
_entity_poly.pdbx_strand_id
1 'polypeptide(L)'
;MPMTQAMLAYAEPLMAYVENGTVQDPNDALQLGMQLWNCTLPHVPVPQKPSRTAIVDNIRATLQLDRQEADAFFERMIARKAYLFPDDIQPEGAMTMFMRKEVEYLITPFAESQLHLSDAPVPPDGDDRPFLDALRQLEARIAADDDYDEWEADFFAMQDLCCQRYHHWLQAKGVPETYCEQFPFCVETYLNCIYQYGAGKLRDVSPYAIEEFFLDYLLRKVMAKPPEYTQWPPALRLFYRFLSEKRYLDDPEPTMASLHAIEPDFIALVQQRS
;
A
#
# COMPACT_ATOMS: atom_id res chain seq x y z
N MET A 1 -6.88 17.31 16.20
CA MET A 1 -5.44 17.18 16.53
C MET A 1 -4.82 16.24 15.49
N PRO A 2 -3.65 16.53 14.92
CA PRO A 2 -2.99 15.60 14.00
C PRO A 2 -2.75 14.23 14.63
N MET A 3 -2.93 13.15 13.90
CA MET A 3 -2.80 11.75 14.38
C MET A 3 -1.51 11.52 15.16
N THR A 4 -0.37 12.02 14.65
CA THR A 4 0.94 11.86 15.30
C THR A 4 0.98 12.51 16.69
N GLN A 5 0.39 13.71 16.87
CA GLN A 5 0.32 14.36 18.17
C GLN A 5 -0.59 13.59 19.15
N ALA A 6 -1.69 13.03 18.65
CA ALA A 6 -2.57 12.21 19.46
C ALA A 6 -1.90 10.91 19.94
N MET A 7 -1.10 10.27 19.07
CA MET A 7 -0.34 9.06 19.43
C MET A 7 0.77 9.37 20.44
N LEU A 8 1.49 10.47 20.29
CA LEU A 8 2.49 10.91 21.27
C LEU A 8 1.83 11.22 22.61
N ALA A 9 0.72 11.97 22.59
CA ALA A 9 -0.06 12.24 23.80
C ALA A 9 -0.58 10.96 24.46
N TYR A 10 -0.98 9.95 23.70
CA TYR A 10 -1.39 8.65 24.26
C TYR A 10 -0.25 7.93 24.96
N ALA A 11 0.95 7.93 24.37
CA ALA A 11 2.12 7.24 24.91
C ALA A 11 2.77 7.95 26.12
N GLU A 12 2.54 9.24 26.31
CA GLU A 12 3.17 10.07 27.35
C GLU A 12 3.17 9.43 28.76
N PRO A 13 2.05 8.87 29.30
CA PRO A 13 2.08 8.25 30.62
C PRO A 13 2.97 7.02 30.74
N LEU A 14 3.23 6.30 29.64
CA LEU A 14 4.15 5.17 29.60
C LEU A 14 5.60 5.66 29.51
N MET A 15 5.85 6.70 28.71
CA MET A 15 7.18 7.29 28.56
C MET A 15 7.70 7.88 29.88
N ALA A 16 6.84 8.39 30.75
CA ALA A 16 7.21 8.85 32.08
C ALA A 16 7.89 7.75 32.94
N TYR A 17 7.52 6.48 32.76
CA TYR A 17 8.17 5.35 33.45
C TYR A 17 9.52 4.96 32.84
N VAL A 18 9.73 5.25 31.56
CA VAL A 18 11.05 5.12 30.92
C VAL A 18 11.96 6.25 31.37
N GLU A 19 11.48 7.47 31.39
CA GLU A 19 12.25 8.66 31.79
C GLU A 19 12.69 8.63 33.24
N ASN A 20 11.86 8.09 34.14
CA ASN A 20 12.22 7.96 35.57
C ASN A 20 13.02 6.68 35.88
N GLY A 21 13.33 5.85 34.87
CA GLY A 21 14.17 4.65 35.01
C GLY A 21 13.44 3.43 35.61
N THR A 22 12.12 3.47 35.80
CA THR A 22 11.33 2.30 36.25
C THR A 22 11.31 1.22 35.16
N VAL A 23 11.14 1.64 33.91
CA VAL A 23 11.25 0.76 32.72
C VAL A 23 12.61 1.02 32.09
N GLN A 24 13.46 0.01 32.10
CA GLN A 24 14.84 0.12 31.58
C GLN A 24 14.93 -0.02 30.07
N ASP A 25 14.10 -0.92 29.48
CA ASP A 25 14.01 -1.08 28.03
C ASP A 25 12.78 -0.33 27.48
N PRO A 26 12.97 0.71 26.65
CA PRO A 26 11.85 1.40 26.01
C PRO A 26 10.92 0.50 25.19
N ASN A 27 11.43 -0.66 24.72
CA ASN A 27 10.61 -1.62 23.98
C ASN A 27 9.54 -2.26 24.87
N ASP A 28 9.79 -2.46 26.16
CA ASP A 28 8.79 -3.00 27.08
C ASP A 28 7.61 -2.02 27.26
N ALA A 29 7.90 -0.73 27.36
CA ALA A 29 6.86 0.30 27.40
C ALA A 29 6.07 0.37 26.07
N LEU A 30 6.76 0.22 24.94
CA LEU A 30 6.12 0.20 23.61
C LEU A 30 5.20 -1.02 23.45
N GLN A 31 5.64 -2.21 23.85
CA GLN A 31 4.85 -3.43 23.80
C GLN A 31 3.60 -3.33 24.70
N LEU A 32 3.78 -2.80 25.91
CA LEU A 32 2.67 -2.56 26.82
C LEU A 32 1.66 -1.56 26.22
N GLY A 33 2.15 -0.48 25.60
CA GLY A 33 1.34 0.50 24.91
C GLY A 33 0.52 -0.14 23.76
N MET A 34 1.14 -1.03 22.97
CA MET A 34 0.46 -1.76 21.92
C MET A 34 -0.62 -2.71 22.47
N GLN A 35 -0.36 -3.41 23.57
CA GLN A 35 -1.35 -4.28 24.21
C GLN A 35 -2.55 -3.48 24.73
N LEU A 36 -2.30 -2.35 25.39
CA LEU A 36 -3.34 -1.42 25.86
C LEU A 36 -4.15 -0.83 24.69
N TRP A 37 -3.47 -0.53 23.58
CA TRP A 37 -4.15 -0.06 22.36
C TRP A 37 -5.04 -1.14 21.76
N ASN A 38 -4.47 -2.34 21.57
CA ASN A 38 -5.15 -3.44 20.89
C ASN A 38 -6.33 -4.01 21.69
N CYS A 39 -6.31 -3.96 23.03
CA CYS A 39 -7.41 -4.50 23.83
C CYS A 39 -8.73 -3.75 23.63
N THR A 40 -8.66 -2.51 23.17
CA THR A 40 -9.82 -1.66 22.88
C THR A 40 -10.24 -1.69 21.41
N LEU A 41 -9.49 -2.34 20.54
CA LEU A 41 -9.82 -2.48 19.13
C LEU A 41 -10.86 -3.59 18.93
N PRO A 42 -12.04 -3.29 18.37
CA PRO A 42 -13.11 -4.28 18.21
C PRO A 42 -12.79 -5.35 17.17
N HIS A 43 -11.96 -5.03 16.17
CA HIS A 43 -11.64 -5.89 15.04
C HIS A 43 -10.50 -6.91 15.30
N VAL A 44 -9.80 -6.82 16.44
CA VAL A 44 -8.77 -7.81 16.80
C VAL A 44 -9.48 -9.13 17.16
N PRO A 45 -9.19 -10.25 16.47
CA PRO A 45 -9.79 -11.53 16.77
C PRO A 45 -9.62 -11.91 18.24
N VAL A 46 -10.69 -12.45 18.85
CA VAL A 46 -10.71 -12.79 20.28
C VAL A 46 -9.51 -13.62 20.75
N PRO A 47 -9.01 -14.62 19.99
CA PRO A 47 -7.82 -15.39 20.40
C PRO A 47 -6.52 -14.56 20.46
N GLN A 48 -6.47 -13.43 19.76
CA GLN A 48 -5.31 -12.54 19.71
C GLN A 48 -5.49 -11.29 20.59
N LYS A 49 -6.69 -11.10 21.13
CA LYS A 49 -7.00 -9.97 22.00
C LYS A 49 -6.59 -10.31 23.42
N PRO A 50 -5.59 -9.62 24.01
CA PRO A 50 -5.19 -9.90 25.38
C PRO A 50 -6.36 -9.61 26.34
N SER A 51 -6.56 -10.50 27.30
CA SER A 51 -7.59 -10.28 28.32
C SER A 51 -7.22 -9.10 29.22
N ARG A 52 -8.22 -8.43 29.79
CA ARG A 52 -7.99 -7.35 30.77
C ARG A 52 -7.05 -7.79 31.88
N THR A 53 -7.26 -8.99 32.41
CA THR A 53 -6.42 -9.56 33.49
C THR A 53 -4.96 -9.69 33.04
N ALA A 54 -4.70 -10.23 31.86
CA ALA A 54 -3.34 -10.37 31.33
C ALA A 54 -2.65 -9.02 31.14
N ILE A 55 -3.39 -8.00 30.69
CA ILE A 55 -2.84 -6.65 30.51
C ILE A 55 -2.52 -6.03 31.87
N VAL A 56 -3.42 -6.13 32.83
CA VAL A 56 -3.19 -5.61 34.21
C VAL A 56 -1.99 -6.30 34.85
N ASP A 57 -1.81 -7.59 34.65
CA ASP A 57 -0.64 -8.32 35.15
C ASP A 57 0.66 -7.86 34.46
N ASN A 58 0.61 -7.57 33.15
CA ASN A 58 1.73 -6.99 32.41
C ASN A 58 2.05 -5.55 32.88
N ILE A 59 1.04 -4.73 33.13
CA ILE A 59 1.22 -3.37 33.70
C ILE A 59 1.96 -3.48 35.05
N ARG A 60 1.52 -4.39 35.92
CA ARG A 60 2.17 -4.63 37.21
C ARG A 60 3.64 -4.99 37.08
N ALA A 61 3.93 -5.95 36.20
CA ALA A 61 5.28 -6.42 35.98
C ALA A 61 6.18 -5.35 35.37
N THR A 62 5.70 -4.66 34.33
CA THR A 62 6.50 -3.70 33.56
C THR A 62 6.67 -2.37 34.31
N LEU A 63 5.62 -1.85 34.94
CA LEU A 63 5.65 -0.54 35.61
C LEU A 63 5.92 -0.67 37.13
N GLN A 64 6.12 -1.88 37.65
CA GLN A 64 6.39 -2.18 39.06
C GLN A 64 5.30 -1.63 40.02
N LEU A 65 4.04 -1.71 39.57
CA LEU A 65 2.88 -1.22 40.33
C LEU A 65 2.23 -2.35 41.16
N ASP A 66 1.55 -1.98 42.22
CA ASP A 66 0.63 -2.91 42.88
C ASP A 66 -0.62 -3.16 42.01
N ARG A 67 -1.48 -4.11 42.44
CA ARG A 67 -2.64 -4.49 41.67
C ARG A 67 -3.65 -3.36 41.49
N GLN A 68 -3.87 -2.59 42.55
CA GLN A 68 -4.83 -1.49 42.56
C GLN A 68 -4.34 -0.35 41.65
N GLU A 69 -3.05 -0.03 41.72
CA GLU A 69 -2.40 0.99 40.91
C GLU A 69 -2.41 0.59 39.41
N ALA A 70 -2.16 -0.69 39.12
CA ALA A 70 -2.18 -1.21 37.76
C ALA A 70 -3.59 -1.23 37.17
N ASP A 71 -4.61 -1.59 37.93
CA ASP A 71 -6.00 -1.49 37.52
C ASP A 71 -6.37 -0.01 37.24
N ALA A 72 -5.99 0.91 38.14
CA ALA A 72 -6.21 2.33 37.93
C ALA A 72 -5.46 2.90 36.74
N PHE A 73 -4.23 2.42 36.47
CA PHE A 73 -3.46 2.80 35.29
C PHE A 73 -4.15 2.33 34.02
N PHE A 74 -4.60 1.06 33.99
CA PHE A 74 -5.37 0.51 32.89
C PHE A 74 -6.58 1.39 32.55
N GLU A 75 -7.42 1.70 33.53
CA GLU A 75 -8.62 2.52 33.33
C GLU A 75 -8.28 3.93 32.82
N ARG A 76 -7.21 4.55 33.35
CA ARG A 76 -6.73 5.85 32.86
C ARG A 76 -6.29 5.79 31.39
N MET A 77 -5.59 4.74 30.97
CA MET A 77 -5.15 4.59 29.58
C MET A 77 -6.33 4.37 28.64
N ILE A 78 -7.33 3.59 29.06
CA ILE A 78 -8.57 3.41 28.28
C ILE A 78 -9.32 4.74 28.14
N ALA A 79 -9.50 5.48 29.25
CA ALA A 79 -10.14 6.79 29.24
C ALA A 79 -9.37 7.83 28.39
N ARG A 80 -8.02 7.79 28.47
CA ARG A 80 -7.15 8.65 27.65
C ARG A 80 -7.29 8.36 26.17
N LYS A 81 -7.32 7.06 25.80
CA LYS A 81 -7.58 6.67 24.42
C LYS A 81 -8.95 7.16 23.94
N ALA A 82 -10.00 6.98 24.77
CA ALA A 82 -11.34 7.47 24.46
C ALA A 82 -11.38 8.98 24.20
N TYR A 83 -10.63 9.75 24.98
CA TYR A 83 -10.56 11.20 24.81
C TYR A 83 -9.78 11.62 23.56
N LEU A 84 -8.64 10.98 23.29
CA LEU A 84 -7.76 11.33 22.18
C LEU A 84 -8.26 10.80 20.82
N PHE A 85 -8.97 9.68 20.85
CA PHE A 85 -9.46 8.95 19.70
C PHE A 85 -10.93 8.54 19.91
N PRO A 86 -11.85 9.52 19.98
CA PRO A 86 -13.26 9.26 20.34
C PRO A 86 -13.95 8.30 19.35
N ASP A 87 -13.53 8.32 18.07
CA ASP A 87 -14.09 7.47 17.03
C ASP A 87 -13.65 5.99 17.17
N ASP A 88 -12.53 5.73 17.88
CA ASP A 88 -12.00 4.37 18.09
C ASP A 88 -12.68 3.62 19.25
N ILE A 89 -13.43 4.30 20.11
CA ILE A 89 -13.87 3.72 21.40
C ILE A 89 -15.38 3.65 21.56
N GLN A 90 -16.15 4.36 20.77
CA GLN A 90 -17.59 4.19 20.83
C GLN A 90 -17.93 2.76 20.39
N PRO A 91 -18.50 1.90 21.27
CA PRO A 91 -18.87 0.54 20.88
C PRO A 91 -19.79 0.52 19.65
N GLU A 92 -20.62 1.54 19.50
CA GLU A 92 -21.47 1.75 18.32
C GLU A 92 -20.70 2.42 17.17
N GLY A 93 -19.79 3.34 17.45
CA GLY A 93 -18.96 3.99 16.43
C GLY A 93 -17.79 3.13 15.99
N ALA A 94 -17.14 2.41 16.90
CA ALA A 94 -16.10 1.44 16.58
C ALA A 94 -16.70 0.22 15.85
N MET A 95 -17.88 -0.27 16.26
CA MET A 95 -18.65 -1.22 15.46
C MET A 95 -19.06 -0.63 14.11
N THR A 96 -19.38 0.66 14.03
CA THR A 96 -19.71 1.29 12.74
C THR A 96 -18.49 1.64 11.89
N MET A 97 -17.29 1.81 12.44
CA MET A 97 -16.09 2.04 11.62
C MET A 97 -15.37 0.75 11.19
N PHE A 98 -15.45 -0.33 12.01
CA PHE A 98 -14.80 -1.61 11.73
C PHE A 98 -15.77 -2.79 11.63
N MET A 99 -16.99 -2.66 12.15
CA MET A 99 -18.15 -3.47 11.85
C MET A 99 -19.24 -2.63 11.15
N ARG A 100 -18.92 -1.62 10.40
CA ARG A 100 -19.47 -1.51 9.08
C ARG A 100 -18.93 -2.71 8.32
N LYS A 101 -19.31 -3.85 8.87
CA LYS A 101 -19.71 -4.94 8.08
C LYS A 101 -20.50 -4.27 6.99
N GLU A 102 -20.00 -4.47 5.80
CA GLU A 102 -20.85 -4.26 4.67
C GLU A 102 -21.18 -2.77 4.41
N VAL A 103 -20.19 -1.89 4.30
CA VAL A 103 -20.15 -1.29 3.00
C VAL A 103 -19.80 -2.46 2.09
N GLU A 104 -20.80 -3.20 1.64
CA GLU A 104 -20.66 -3.99 0.43
C GLU A 104 -20.22 -2.98 -0.61
N TYR A 105 -18.91 -2.86 -0.79
CA TYR A 105 -18.40 -2.07 -1.89
C TYR A 105 -18.89 -2.79 -3.13
N LEU A 106 -19.86 -2.20 -3.82
CA LEU A 106 -20.21 -2.67 -5.14
C LEU A 106 -18.97 -2.46 -6.03
N ILE A 107 -18.14 -3.49 -6.08
CA ILE A 107 -16.92 -3.48 -6.88
C ILE A 107 -17.34 -3.64 -8.33
N THR A 108 -17.27 -2.57 -9.08
CA THR A 108 -17.52 -2.57 -10.52
C THR A 108 -16.20 -2.33 -11.25
N PRO A 109 -15.96 -2.99 -12.40
CA PRO A 109 -14.81 -2.67 -13.23
C PRO A 109 -14.74 -1.17 -13.52
N PHE A 110 -13.53 -0.65 -13.58
CA PHE A 110 -13.31 0.75 -13.90
C PHE A 110 -13.78 1.06 -15.33
N ALA A 111 -14.62 2.07 -15.50
CA ALA A 111 -15.09 2.46 -16.81
C ALA A 111 -14.06 3.37 -17.50
N GLU A 112 -13.24 2.85 -18.41
CA GLU A 112 -12.23 3.61 -19.15
C GLU A 112 -12.82 4.79 -19.94
N SER A 113 -14.11 4.72 -20.29
CA SER A 113 -14.82 5.82 -20.95
C SER A 113 -14.82 7.14 -20.17
N GLN A 114 -14.69 7.07 -18.83
CA GLN A 114 -14.59 8.27 -17.99
C GLN A 114 -13.24 9.01 -18.11
N LEU A 115 -12.24 8.40 -18.74
CA LEU A 115 -10.93 9.02 -18.93
C LEU A 115 -10.91 10.01 -20.08
N HIS A 116 -11.91 9.97 -20.99
CA HIS A 116 -12.03 10.88 -22.14
C HIS A 116 -10.76 10.97 -23.01
N LEU A 117 -10.11 9.83 -23.23
CA LEU A 117 -8.81 9.74 -23.93
C LEU A 117 -8.89 10.33 -25.34
N SER A 118 -7.94 11.17 -25.67
CA SER A 118 -7.69 11.60 -27.06
C SER A 118 -7.22 10.41 -27.91
N ASP A 119 -7.80 10.26 -29.10
CA ASP A 119 -7.36 9.24 -30.08
C ASP A 119 -6.06 9.64 -30.79
N ALA A 120 -5.68 10.92 -30.74
CA ALA A 120 -4.44 11.39 -31.34
C ALA A 120 -3.22 10.68 -30.71
N PRO A 121 -2.34 10.05 -31.51
CA PRO A 121 -1.15 9.41 -30.99
C PRO A 121 -0.16 10.47 -30.44
N VAL A 122 0.55 10.12 -29.38
CA VAL A 122 1.62 10.93 -28.81
C VAL A 122 2.96 10.33 -29.29
N PRO A 123 3.57 10.87 -30.36
CA PRO A 123 4.77 10.27 -30.94
C PRO A 123 5.99 10.37 -30.01
N PRO A 124 7.06 9.59 -30.27
CA PRO A 124 8.35 9.77 -29.63
C PRO A 124 8.87 11.21 -29.77
N ASP A 125 9.54 11.70 -28.72
CA ASP A 125 10.16 13.03 -28.68
C ASP A 125 11.59 12.97 -28.09
N GLY A 126 12.28 14.12 -28.03
CA GLY A 126 13.65 14.20 -27.55
C GLY A 126 13.81 13.85 -26.07
N ASP A 127 12.76 14.03 -25.28
CA ASP A 127 12.76 13.78 -23.84
C ASP A 127 12.61 12.29 -23.50
N ASP A 128 12.37 11.44 -24.50
CA ASP A 128 12.29 9.97 -24.33
C ASP A 128 13.68 9.33 -24.19
N ARG A 129 14.72 10.00 -24.69
CA ARG A 129 16.08 9.45 -24.76
C ARG A 129 16.65 9.07 -23.38
N PRO A 130 16.57 9.89 -22.33
CA PRO A 130 17.06 9.54 -21.00
C PRO A 130 16.46 8.24 -20.46
N PHE A 131 15.14 8.06 -20.64
CA PHE A 131 14.47 6.82 -20.24
C PHE A 131 14.98 5.61 -21.05
N LEU A 132 15.08 5.73 -22.36
CA LEU A 132 15.57 4.64 -23.22
C LEU A 132 17.01 4.24 -22.92
N ASP A 133 17.86 5.21 -22.58
CA ASP A 133 19.25 4.94 -22.23
C ASP A 133 19.33 4.26 -20.84
N ALA A 134 18.54 4.70 -19.84
CA ALA A 134 18.45 4.05 -18.53
C ALA A 134 17.91 2.61 -18.65
N LEU A 135 16.83 2.40 -19.44
CA LEU A 135 16.28 1.07 -19.68
C LEU A 135 17.30 0.12 -20.29
N ARG A 136 18.05 0.57 -21.32
CA ARG A 136 19.09 -0.26 -21.96
C ARG A 136 20.22 -0.61 -20.99
N GLN A 137 20.63 0.36 -20.16
CA GLN A 137 21.67 0.15 -19.15
C GLN A 137 21.23 -0.90 -18.14
N LEU A 138 20.01 -0.79 -17.61
CA LEU A 138 19.43 -1.76 -16.67
C LEU A 138 19.32 -3.16 -17.30
N GLU A 139 18.76 -3.24 -18.53
CA GLU A 139 18.63 -4.53 -19.25
C GLU A 139 19.98 -5.19 -19.53
N ALA A 140 21.02 -4.40 -19.79
CA ALA A 140 22.38 -4.90 -20.02
C ALA A 140 22.98 -5.50 -18.74
N ARG A 141 22.80 -4.87 -17.58
CA ARG A 141 23.26 -5.40 -16.29
C ARG A 141 22.55 -6.69 -15.92
N ILE A 142 21.23 -6.72 -16.05
CA ILE A 142 20.42 -7.93 -15.79
C ILE A 142 20.84 -9.07 -16.75
N ALA A 143 21.18 -8.75 -18.00
CA ALA A 143 21.65 -9.74 -18.97
C ALA A 143 23.08 -10.24 -18.68
N ALA A 144 23.89 -9.45 -17.97
CA ALA A 144 25.21 -9.83 -17.50
C ALA A 144 25.18 -10.69 -16.20
N ASP A 145 23.98 -10.94 -15.66
CA ASP A 145 23.76 -11.68 -14.40
C ASP A 145 24.37 -10.96 -13.18
N ASP A 146 24.39 -9.62 -13.24
CA ASP A 146 24.82 -8.78 -12.11
C ASP A 146 23.85 -8.95 -10.93
N ASP A 147 24.36 -8.92 -9.69
CA ASP A 147 23.55 -9.00 -8.49
C ASP A 147 22.60 -7.81 -8.34
N TYR A 148 21.45 -8.00 -7.69
CA TYR A 148 20.43 -6.95 -7.50
C TYR A 148 21.02 -5.64 -6.94
N ASP A 149 21.85 -5.73 -5.92
CA ASP A 149 22.46 -4.57 -5.26
C ASP A 149 23.34 -3.73 -6.22
N GLU A 150 23.83 -4.32 -7.30
CA GLU A 150 24.66 -3.63 -8.29
C GLU A 150 23.84 -2.81 -9.29
N TRP A 151 22.59 -3.20 -9.56
CA TRP A 151 21.71 -2.50 -10.52
C TRP A 151 20.48 -1.84 -9.88
N GLU A 152 20.28 -1.95 -8.56
CA GLU A 152 19.14 -1.35 -7.86
C GLU A 152 19.02 0.15 -8.12
N ALA A 153 20.14 0.89 -8.07
CA ALA A 153 20.14 2.34 -8.34
C ALA A 153 19.74 2.66 -9.79
N ASP A 154 20.19 1.85 -10.76
CA ASP A 154 19.83 1.99 -12.17
C ASP A 154 18.35 1.68 -12.39
N PHE A 155 17.81 0.70 -11.65
CA PHE A 155 16.38 0.38 -11.67
C PHE A 155 15.52 1.56 -11.19
N PHE A 156 15.81 2.14 -10.03
CA PHE A 156 15.05 3.28 -9.53
C PHE A 156 15.17 4.51 -10.44
N ALA A 157 16.34 4.77 -11.00
CA ALA A 157 16.52 5.86 -11.97
C ALA A 157 15.69 5.64 -13.24
N MET A 158 15.65 4.42 -13.76
CA MET A 158 14.79 4.03 -14.91
C MET A 158 13.31 4.15 -14.56
N GLN A 159 12.89 3.68 -13.37
CA GLN A 159 11.52 3.71 -12.89
C GLN A 159 10.99 5.14 -12.79
N ASP A 160 11.76 6.06 -12.17
CA ASP A 160 11.40 7.46 -12.04
C ASP A 160 11.19 8.12 -13.41
N LEU A 161 12.12 7.92 -14.34
CA LEU A 161 12.00 8.42 -15.70
C LEU A 161 10.78 7.84 -16.42
N CYS A 162 10.52 6.55 -16.25
CA CYS A 162 9.37 5.86 -16.84
C CYS A 162 8.06 6.46 -16.33
N CYS A 163 7.90 6.58 -15.00
CA CYS A 163 6.71 7.14 -14.37
C CYS A 163 6.49 8.60 -14.77
N GLN A 164 7.55 9.40 -14.84
CA GLN A 164 7.48 10.79 -15.29
C GLN A 164 7.03 10.90 -16.76
N ARG A 165 7.58 10.08 -17.65
CA ARG A 165 7.18 10.06 -19.07
C ARG A 165 5.74 9.57 -19.25
N TYR A 166 5.33 8.57 -18.47
CA TYR A 166 3.96 8.09 -18.47
C TYR A 166 2.97 9.18 -17.99
N HIS A 167 3.31 9.88 -16.90
CA HIS A 167 2.52 11.00 -16.42
C HIS A 167 2.30 12.07 -17.50
N HIS A 168 3.37 12.51 -18.18
CA HIS A 168 3.28 13.49 -19.28
C HIS A 168 2.43 12.96 -20.45
N TRP A 169 2.54 11.68 -20.77
CA TRP A 169 1.73 11.05 -21.80
C TRP A 169 0.24 11.05 -21.42
N LEU A 170 -0.10 10.73 -20.17
CA LEU A 170 -1.49 10.78 -19.66
C LEU A 170 -2.07 12.19 -19.79
N GLN A 171 -1.32 13.22 -19.42
CA GLN A 171 -1.72 14.63 -19.58
C GLN A 171 -1.94 14.97 -21.06
N ALA A 172 -1.03 14.58 -21.95
CA ALA A 172 -1.15 14.79 -23.39
C ALA A 172 -2.35 14.06 -24.00
N LYS A 173 -2.77 12.94 -23.42
CA LYS A 173 -3.98 12.19 -23.79
C LYS A 173 -5.26 12.80 -23.24
N GLY A 174 -5.18 13.82 -22.37
CA GLY A 174 -6.33 14.47 -21.76
C GLY A 174 -6.95 13.70 -20.59
N VAL A 175 -6.20 12.78 -19.99
CA VAL A 175 -6.62 12.06 -18.78
C VAL A 175 -6.85 13.06 -17.64
N PRO A 176 -7.94 12.94 -16.85
CA PRO A 176 -8.17 13.82 -15.71
C PRO A 176 -6.99 13.79 -14.71
N GLU A 177 -6.65 14.98 -14.14
CA GLU A 177 -5.48 15.18 -13.28
C GLU A 177 -5.41 14.15 -12.13
N THR A 178 -6.54 13.82 -11.51
CA THR A 178 -6.61 12.79 -10.45
C THR A 178 -6.00 11.45 -10.86
N TYR A 179 -6.22 11.03 -12.10
CA TYR A 179 -5.64 9.77 -12.62
C TYR A 179 -4.22 9.97 -13.14
N CYS A 180 -3.87 11.16 -13.62
CA CYS A 180 -2.49 11.48 -13.94
C CYS A 180 -1.56 11.36 -12.74
N GLU A 181 -2.06 11.66 -11.53
CA GLU A 181 -1.33 11.50 -10.27
C GLU A 181 -1.32 10.04 -9.77
N GLN A 182 -2.42 9.31 -9.95
CA GLN A 182 -2.60 7.96 -9.38
C GLN A 182 -1.99 6.85 -10.25
N PHE A 183 -2.13 6.93 -11.57
CA PHE A 183 -1.71 5.84 -12.46
C PHE A 183 -0.19 5.60 -12.50
N PRO A 184 0.68 6.64 -12.39
CA PRO A 184 2.12 6.40 -12.23
C PRO A 184 2.47 5.54 -11.02
N PHE A 185 1.76 5.67 -9.89
CA PHE A 185 1.94 4.81 -8.72
C PHE A 185 1.58 3.34 -9.02
N CYS A 186 0.55 3.10 -9.82
CA CYS A 186 0.24 1.74 -10.27
C CYS A 186 1.39 1.14 -11.09
N VAL A 187 1.99 1.93 -11.97
CA VAL A 187 3.14 1.52 -12.79
C VAL A 187 4.38 1.31 -11.93
N GLU A 188 4.69 2.23 -11.01
CA GLU A 188 5.80 2.10 -10.06
C GLU A 188 5.73 0.77 -9.29
N THR A 189 4.57 0.48 -8.71
CA THR A 189 4.34 -0.77 -7.96
C THR A 189 4.48 -2.01 -8.86
N TYR A 190 3.98 -1.93 -10.08
CA TYR A 190 4.09 -3.01 -11.06
C TYR A 190 5.54 -3.24 -11.48
N LEU A 191 6.30 -2.20 -11.77
CA LEU A 191 7.73 -2.28 -12.09
C LEU A 191 8.53 -2.88 -10.93
N ASN A 192 8.23 -2.47 -9.68
CA ASN A 192 8.82 -3.09 -8.49
C ASN A 192 8.56 -4.60 -8.45
N CYS A 193 7.35 -5.05 -8.78
CA CYS A 193 7.03 -6.46 -8.80
C CYS A 193 7.87 -7.21 -9.86
N ILE A 194 7.84 -6.76 -11.12
CA ILE A 194 8.48 -7.49 -12.21
C ILE A 194 10.01 -7.51 -12.14
N TYR A 195 10.64 -6.46 -11.61
CA TYR A 195 12.11 -6.39 -11.52
C TYR A 195 12.66 -6.97 -10.22
N GLN A 196 12.05 -6.67 -9.07
CA GLN A 196 12.59 -7.11 -7.77
C GLN A 196 12.27 -8.57 -7.44
N TYR A 197 11.15 -9.10 -7.95
CA TYR A 197 10.74 -10.48 -7.67
C TYR A 197 11.05 -11.44 -8.82
N GLY A 198 11.79 -10.99 -9.85
CA GLY A 198 12.27 -11.84 -10.94
C GLY A 198 11.18 -12.32 -11.90
N ALA A 199 10.00 -11.69 -11.87
CA ALA A 199 8.86 -12.09 -12.68
C ALA A 199 9.00 -11.73 -14.18
N GLY A 200 10.00 -10.91 -14.56
CA GLY A 200 10.22 -10.55 -15.95
C GLY A 200 11.00 -9.26 -16.16
N LYS A 201 11.08 -8.83 -17.40
CA LYS A 201 11.59 -7.53 -17.83
C LYS A 201 10.45 -6.76 -18.46
N LEU A 202 10.51 -5.44 -18.48
CA LEU A 202 9.45 -4.60 -19.04
C LEU A 202 9.01 -5.04 -20.46
N ARG A 203 9.95 -5.54 -21.26
CA ARG A 203 9.72 -5.98 -22.65
C ARG A 203 9.34 -7.45 -22.80
N ASP A 204 9.42 -8.23 -21.74
CA ASP A 204 9.16 -9.67 -21.76
C ASP A 204 8.50 -10.10 -20.46
N VAL A 205 7.26 -9.67 -20.28
CA VAL A 205 6.45 -10.03 -19.11
C VAL A 205 5.57 -11.21 -19.46
N SER A 206 5.76 -12.31 -18.74
CA SER A 206 4.96 -13.51 -18.95
C SER A 206 3.51 -13.33 -18.46
N PRO A 207 2.52 -14.03 -19.04
CA PRO A 207 1.16 -14.05 -18.52
C PRO A 207 1.08 -14.45 -17.04
N TYR A 208 1.93 -15.39 -16.61
CA TYR A 208 2.04 -15.82 -15.22
C TYR A 208 2.47 -14.67 -14.28
N ALA A 209 3.42 -13.83 -14.70
CA ALA A 209 3.86 -12.69 -13.90
C ALA A 209 2.75 -11.65 -13.72
N ILE A 210 1.88 -11.47 -14.71
CA ILE A 210 0.70 -10.60 -14.62
C ILE A 210 -0.32 -11.20 -13.65
N GLU A 211 -0.57 -12.50 -13.75
CA GLU A 211 -1.46 -13.22 -12.84
C GLU A 211 -0.97 -13.12 -11.38
N GLU A 212 0.30 -13.41 -11.12
CA GLU A 212 0.92 -13.31 -9.80
C GLU A 212 0.85 -11.88 -9.24
N PHE A 213 1.08 -10.87 -10.10
CA PHE A 213 0.94 -9.48 -9.71
C PHE A 213 -0.46 -9.16 -9.19
N PHE A 214 -1.51 -9.49 -9.93
CA PHE A 214 -2.88 -9.13 -9.58
C PHE A 214 -3.49 -10.00 -8.49
N LEU A 215 -3.26 -11.31 -8.52
CA LEU A 215 -3.93 -12.24 -7.61
C LEU A 215 -3.21 -12.44 -6.26
N ASP A 216 -1.91 -12.12 -6.18
CA ASP A 216 -1.15 -12.24 -4.93
C ASP A 216 -0.47 -10.93 -4.53
N TYR A 217 0.50 -10.44 -5.34
CA TYR A 217 1.39 -9.35 -4.95
C TYR A 217 0.63 -8.08 -4.58
N LEU A 218 -0.22 -7.59 -5.47
CA LEU A 218 -0.95 -6.34 -5.30
C LEU A 218 -1.82 -6.34 -4.05
N LEU A 219 -2.59 -7.40 -3.85
CA LEU A 219 -3.53 -7.53 -2.73
C LEU A 219 -2.84 -7.77 -1.37
N ARG A 220 -1.56 -8.12 -1.38
CA ARG A 220 -0.75 -8.35 -0.18
C ARG A 220 0.12 -7.15 0.18
N LYS A 221 0.62 -6.43 -0.82
CA LYS A 221 1.62 -5.36 -0.64
C LYS A 221 1.03 -3.95 -0.64
N VAL A 222 -0.11 -3.75 -1.28
CA VAL A 222 -0.76 -2.44 -1.38
C VAL A 222 -1.99 -2.42 -0.47
N MET A 223 -2.05 -1.42 0.40
CA MET A 223 -3.23 -1.17 1.23
C MET A 223 -4.07 -0.08 0.54
N ALA A 224 -5.17 -0.49 -0.07
CA ALA A 224 -6.12 0.40 -0.73
C ALA A 224 -7.56 0.01 -0.35
N LYS A 225 -8.51 0.92 -0.54
CA LYS A 225 -9.92 0.57 -0.41
C LYS A 225 -10.33 -0.32 -1.58
N PRO A 226 -11.25 -1.28 -1.37
CA PRO A 226 -11.62 -2.21 -2.43
C PRO A 226 -11.96 -1.56 -3.78
N PRO A 227 -12.73 -0.45 -3.88
CA PRO A 227 -12.96 0.20 -5.16
C PRO A 227 -11.71 0.78 -5.83
N GLU A 228 -10.69 1.15 -5.06
CA GLU A 228 -9.46 1.74 -5.59
C GLU A 228 -8.62 0.72 -6.37
N TYR A 229 -8.78 -0.58 -6.08
CA TYR A 229 -8.10 -1.62 -6.85
C TYR A 229 -8.60 -1.71 -8.29
N THR A 230 -9.85 -1.31 -8.57
CA THR A 230 -10.43 -1.45 -9.91
C THR A 230 -9.75 -0.60 -10.99
N GLN A 231 -9.00 0.42 -10.58
CA GLN A 231 -8.24 1.28 -11.50
C GLN A 231 -6.90 0.69 -11.98
N TRP A 232 -6.41 -0.39 -11.34
CA TRP A 232 -5.11 -0.98 -11.66
C TRP A 232 -5.04 -1.62 -13.06
N PRO A 233 -6.01 -2.48 -13.47
CA PRO A 233 -5.97 -3.03 -14.81
C PRO A 233 -5.97 -1.97 -15.90
N PRO A 234 -6.87 -0.96 -15.90
CA PRO A 234 -6.83 0.11 -16.92
C PRO A 234 -5.57 0.97 -16.85
N ALA A 235 -5.02 1.25 -15.66
CA ALA A 235 -3.76 1.99 -15.55
C ALA A 235 -2.62 1.25 -16.26
N LEU A 236 -2.52 -0.07 -16.11
CA LEU A 236 -1.50 -0.86 -16.77
C LEU A 236 -1.77 -1.04 -18.27
N ARG A 237 -3.03 -1.17 -18.71
CA ARG A 237 -3.35 -1.16 -20.15
C ARG A 237 -2.93 0.16 -20.81
N LEU A 238 -3.22 1.29 -20.18
CA LEU A 238 -2.77 2.59 -20.67
C LEU A 238 -1.24 2.72 -20.65
N PHE A 239 -0.58 2.13 -19.68
CA PHE A 239 0.86 2.08 -19.63
C PHE A 239 1.45 1.32 -20.84
N TYR A 240 0.92 0.16 -21.17
CA TYR A 240 1.38 -0.59 -22.35
C TYR A 240 1.02 0.11 -23.66
N ARG A 241 -0.11 0.81 -23.73
CA ARG A 241 -0.42 1.71 -24.84
C ARG A 241 0.60 2.86 -24.96
N PHE A 242 0.97 3.48 -23.85
CA PHE A 242 2.04 4.49 -23.80
C PHE A 242 3.36 3.94 -24.36
N LEU A 243 3.79 2.77 -23.87
CA LEU A 243 5.03 2.14 -24.35
C LEU A 243 5.01 1.89 -25.87
N SER A 244 3.88 1.47 -26.41
CA SER A 244 3.69 1.25 -27.84
C SER A 244 3.69 2.55 -28.63
N GLU A 245 2.90 3.56 -28.24
CA GLU A 245 2.83 4.85 -28.94
C GLU A 245 4.20 5.55 -28.96
N LYS A 246 4.97 5.42 -27.90
CA LYS A 246 6.35 5.93 -27.77
C LYS A 246 7.41 5.04 -28.42
N ARG A 247 7.02 3.88 -28.97
CA ARG A 247 7.92 2.90 -29.57
C ARG A 247 9.00 2.37 -28.60
N TYR A 248 8.66 2.28 -27.31
CA TYR A 248 9.53 1.65 -26.32
C TYR A 248 9.35 0.13 -26.30
N LEU A 249 8.19 -0.33 -26.78
CA LEU A 249 7.81 -1.73 -26.93
C LEU A 249 7.23 -1.95 -28.34
N ASP A 250 7.72 -2.96 -29.05
CA ASP A 250 7.31 -3.24 -30.44
C ASP A 250 5.91 -3.89 -30.51
N ASP A 251 5.64 -4.84 -29.60
CA ASP A 251 4.38 -5.59 -29.57
C ASP A 251 3.81 -5.67 -28.14
N PRO A 252 2.85 -4.80 -27.78
CA PRO A 252 2.18 -4.83 -26.48
C PRO A 252 1.03 -5.86 -26.40
N GLU A 253 0.57 -6.41 -27.53
CA GLU A 253 -0.66 -7.21 -27.61
C GLU A 253 -0.69 -8.43 -26.70
N PRO A 254 0.39 -9.23 -26.55
CA PRO A 254 0.37 -10.38 -25.64
C PRO A 254 0.12 -9.98 -24.19
N THR A 255 0.77 -8.89 -23.75
CA THR A 255 0.60 -8.37 -22.38
C THR A 255 -0.78 -7.74 -22.20
N MET A 256 -1.25 -6.99 -23.20
CA MET A 256 -2.60 -6.40 -23.19
C MET A 256 -3.69 -7.48 -23.11
N ALA A 257 -3.55 -8.57 -23.87
CA ALA A 257 -4.46 -9.71 -23.82
C ALA A 257 -4.48 -10.35 -22.42
N SER A 258 -3.30 -10.51 -21.79
CA SER A 258 -3.19 -11.06 -20.42
C SER A 258 -3.84 -10.14 -19.38
N LEU A 259 -3.66 -8.82 -19.50
CA LEU A 259 -4.31 -7.82 -18.62
C LEU A 259 -5.84 -7.87 -18.74
N HIS A 260 -6.38 -8.04 -19.95
CA HIS A 260 -7.81 -8.19 -20.15
C HIS A 260 -8.35 -9.52 -19.60
N ALA A 261 -7.59 -10.60 -19.77
CA ALA A 261 -8.00 -11.91 -19.30
C ALA A 261 -8.06 -12.02 -17.78
N ILE A 262 -7.12 -11.39 -17.05
CA ILE A 262 -7.04 -11.49 -15.59
C ILE A 262 -8.03 -10.57 -14.86
N GLU A 263 -8.50 -9.49 -15.49
CA GLU A 263 -9.33 -8.48 -14.83
C GLU A 263 -10.59 -9.03 -14.20
N PRO A 264 -11.40 -9.92 -14.84
CA PRO A 264 -12.59 -10.49 -14.20
C PRO A 264 -12.28 -11.26 -12.92
N ASP A 265 -11.24 -12.09 -12.93
CA ASP A 265 -10.83 -12.90 -11.77
C ASP A 265 -10.30 -12.01 -10.65
N PHE A 266 -9.54 -10.98 -10.99
CA PHE A 266 -9.06 -9.99 -10.04
C PHE A 266 -10.21 -9.22 -9.38
N ILE A 267 -11.18 -8.73 -10.15
CA ILE A 267 -12.35 -8.02 -9.61
C ILE A 267 -13.17 -8.96 -8.70
N ALA A 268 -13.38 -10.22 -9.10
CA ALA A 268 -14.07 -11.21 -8.26
C ALA A 268 -13.32 -11.44 -6.93
N LEU A 269 -11.99 -11.50 -6.95
CA LEU A 269 -11.16 -11.67 -5.76
C LEU A 269 -11.22 -10.44 -4.84
N VAL A 270 -11.19 -9.23 -5.40
CA VAL A 270 -11.36 -7.98 -4.65
C VAL A 270 -12.74 -7.94 -3.99
N GLN A 271 -13.80 -8.34 -4.71
CA GLN A 271 -15.16 -8.42 -4.17
C GLN A 271 -15.28 -9.40 -3.00
N GLN A 272 -14.58 -10.54 -3.07
CA GLN A 272 -14.58 -11.54 -1.98
C GLN A 272 -13.86 -11.06 -0.72
N ARG A 273 -12.92 -10.15 -0.85
CA ARG A 273 -12.13 -9.59 0.26
C ARG A 273 -12.74 -8.31 0.84
N SER A 274 -13.77 -7.76 0.20
CA SER A 274 -14.50 -6.56 0.64
C SER A 274 -15.55 -6.89 1.68
#